data_883897bd512b3a8a071fe6df424e2b3d
#
_entry.id   883897bd512b3a8a071fe6df424e2b3d
#
_cell.length_a   1.000
_cell.length_b   1.000
_cell.length_c   1.000
_cell.angle_alpha   90.00
_cell.angle_beta   90.00
_cell.angle_gamma   90.00
#
_symmetry.space_group_name_H-M   'P 1'
#
loop_
_entity.id
_entity.type
_entity.pdbx_description
1 polymer ?
#
loop_
_entity_poly.entity_id
_entity_poly.type
_entity_poly.pdbx_seq_one_letter_code
_entity_poly.pdbx_strand_id
1 'polypeptide(L)'
;MKHLVINSFGLFLGLKSQRIVIYQNKEIIKEIALKSLKTISINSNGITISSDLIFACSVRGIKIFYQNFNTFSATHTLYEHKGVNVLKQQFSSKDNAKGLILAKELIIGKIKNQRSTILYFSRNKNNKQKNTALIAMQK
;
A
#
# COMPACT_ATOMS: atom_id res chain seq x y z
N MET A 1 -7.47 -4.69 12.78
CA MET A 1 -7.85 -4.76 11.36
C MET A 1 -6.78 -5.54 10.61
N LYS A 2 -7.16 -6.47 9.74
CA LYS A 2 -6.23 -7.39 9.07
C LYS A 2 -6.13 -7.05 7.57
N HIS A 3 -4.97 -7.32 6.99
CA HIS A 3 -4.74 -7.28 5.55
C HIS A 3 -4.58 -8.72 5.08
N LEU A 4 -5.32 -9.10 4.03
CA LEU A 4 -5.21 -10.42 3.41
C LEU A 4 -4.34 -10.28 2.16
N VAL A 5 -3.27 -11.06 2.10
CA VAL A 5 -2.37 -11.11 0.94
C VAL A 5 -2.45 -12.49 0.32
N ILE A 6 -2.68 -12.56 -0.98
CA ILE A 6 -2.81 -13.78 -1.77
C ILE A 6 -1.65 -13.84 -2.78
N ASN A 7 -0.74 -14.77 -2.55
CA ASN A 7 0.45 -14.96 -3.40
C ASN A 7 0.45 -16.28 -4.16
N SER A 8 -0.51 -17.18 -3.86
CA SER A 8 -0.55 -18.52 -4.48
C SER A 8 -1.39 -18.51 -5.74
N PHE A 9 -0.95 -19.27 -6.74
CA PHE A 9 -1.64 -19.45 -8.03
C PHE A 9 -2.85 -20.39 -7.90
N GLY A 10 -3.86 -20.19 -8.77
CA GLY A 10 -4.96 -21.15 -8.96
C GLY A 10 -5.99 -21.16 -7.81
N LEU A 11 -6.14 -20.06 -7.08
CA LEU A 11 -7.11 -19.97 -6.01
C LEU A 11 -8.45 -19.39 -6.50
N PHE A 12 -9.53 -19.85 -5.89
CA PHE A 12 -10.85 -19.25 -6.01
C PHE A 12 -11.25 -18.59 -4.69
N LEU A 13 -11.63 -17.32 -4.76
CA LEU A 13 -12.09 -16.52 -3.63
C LEU A 13 -13.61 -16.35 -3.72
N GLY A 14 -14.33 -16.98 -2.80
CA GLY A 14 -15.80 -16.90 -2.71
C GLY A 14 -16.28 -16.21 -1.45
N LEU A 15 -17.58 -15.94 -1.40
CA LEU A 15 -18.30 -15.42 -0.24
C LEU A 15 -19.22 -16.51 0.32
N LYS A 16 -19.14 -16.77 1.63
CA LYS A 16 -20.08 -17.63 2.35
C LYS A 16 -20.34 -17.06 3.74
N SER A 17 -21.59 -16.80 4.08
CA SER A 17 -21.98 -16.32 5.42
C SER A 17 -21.13 -15.18 5.98
N GLN A 18 -20.90 -14.11 5.15
CA GLN A 18 -20.09 -12.95 5.52
C GLN A 18 -18.60 -13.24 5.77
N ARG A 19 -18.12 -14.34 5.23
CA ARG A 19 -16.70 -14.77 5.28
C ARG A 19 -16.17 -14.92 3.89
N ILE A 20 -14.91 -14.53 3.68
CA ILE A 20 -14.16 -14.96 2.52
C ILE A 20 -13.82 -16.42 2.71
N VAL A 21 -14.11 -17.24 1.71
CA VAL A 21 -13.71 -18.64 1.64
C VAL A 21 -12.72 -18.77 0.49
N ILE A 22 -11.54 -19.29 0.79
CA ILE A 22 -10.47 -19.50 -0.17
C ILE A 22 -10.44 -20.97 -0.52
N TYR A 23 -10.59 -21.28 -1.80
CA TYR A 23 -10.56 -22.64 -2.32
C TYR A 23 -9.30 -22.87 -3.15
N GLN A 24 -8.77 -24.09 -3.05
CA GLN A 24 -7.76 -24.64 -3.95
C GLN A 24 -8.20 -26.06 -4.32
N ASN A 25 -8.24 -26.37 -5.61
CA ASN A 25 -8.69 -27.68 -6.12
C ASN A 25 -10.04 -28.13 -5.54
N LYS A 26 -11.00 -27.21 -5.38
CA LYS A 26 -12.34 -27.40 -4.79
C LYS A 26 -12.36 -27.64 -3.28
N GLU A 27 -11.23 -27.66 -2.60
CA GLU A 27 -11.14 -27.76 -1.15
C GLU A 27 -11.02 -26.38 -0.49
N ILE A 28 -11.61 -26.21 0.67
CA ILE A 28 -11.51 -24.97 1.46
C ILE A 28 -10.21 -25.00 2.23
N ILE A 29 -9.30 -24.08 1.88
CA ILE A 29 -8.03 -23.96 2.59
C ILE A 29 -8.08 -22.90 3.71
N LYS A 30 -8.98 -21.90 3.59
CA LYS A 30 -9.07 -20.84 4.61
C LYS A 30 -10.41 -20.13 4.57
N GLU A 31 -10.88 -19.73 5.75
CA GLU A 31 -12.04 -18.84 5.91
C GLU A 31 -11.66 -17.63 6.77
N ILE A 32 -12.08 -16.43 6.37
CA ILE A 32 -11.82 -15.19 7.11
C ILE A 32 -13.06 -14.33 7.14
N ALA A 33 -13.46 -13.87 8.33
CA ALA A 33 -14.60 -12.98 8.47
C ALA A 33 -14.33 -11.62 7.82
N LEU A 34 -15.23 -11.14 6.95
CA LEU A 34 -15.10 -9.85 6.27
C LEU A 34 -14.93 -8.68 7.24
N LYS A 35 -15.64 -8.70 8.37
CA LYS A 35 -15.56 -7.64 9.41
C LYS A 35 -14.15 -7.41 9.96
N SER A 36 -13.27 -8.40 9.85
CA SER A 36 -11.87 -8.29 10.33
C SER A 36 -10.93 -7.72 9.29
N LEU A 37 -11.36 -7.62 8.03
CA LEU A 37 -10.52 -7.21 6.90
C LEU A 37 -10.62 -5.72 6.61
N LYS A 38 -9.49 -5.14 6.22
CA LYS A 38 -9.37 -3.78 5.70
C LYS A 38 -9.05 -3.77 4.21
N THR A 39 -8.18 -4.67 3.79
CA THR A 39 -7.78 -4.79 2.38
C THR A 39 -7.53 -6.24 2.01
N ILE A 40 -7.68 -6.54 0.72
CA ILE A 40 -7.27 -7.78 0.07
C ILE A 40 -6.28 -7.42 -1.00
N SER A 41 -5.09 -8.01 -1.00
CA SER A 41 -4.07 -7.81 -2.01
C SER A 41 -3.83 -9.12 -2.76
N ILE A 42 -3.98 -9.09 -4.06
CA ILE A 42 -3.82 -10.22 -4.96
C ILE A 42 -2.56 -9.98 -5.77
N ASN A 43 -1.53 -10.75 -5.46
CA ASN A 43 -0.19 -10.59 -6.03
C ASN A 43 0.17 -11.74 -6.98
N SER A 44 -0.79 -12.60 -7.32
CA SER A 44 -0.57 -13.75 -8.20
C SER A 44 -1.56 -13.77 -9.34
N ASN A 45 -1.16 -14.37 -10.45
CA ASN A 45 -2.03 -14.63 -11.59
C ASN A 45 -2.92 -15.85 -11.34
N GLY A 46 -3.93 -16.07 -12.21
CA GLY A 46 -4.80 -17.26 -12.17
C GLY A 46 -5.72 -17.34 -10.96
N ILE A 47 -6.03 -16.21 -10.33
CA ILE A 47 -6.97 -16.13 -9.22
C ILE A 47 -8.35 -15.74 -9.74
N THR A 48 -9.36 -16.49 -9.34
CA THR A 48 -10.76 -16.21 -9.63
C THR A 48 -11.45 -15.62 -8.39
N ILE A 49 -12.29 -14.62 -8.58
CA ILE A 49 -13.04 -13.98 -7.50
C ILE A 49 -14.52 -13.98 -7.87
N SER A 50 -15.38 -14.37 -6.93
CA SER A 50 -16.83 -14.28 -7.13
C SER A 50 -17.30 -12.81 -7.09
N SER A 51 -18.27 -12.47 -7.92
CA SER A 51 -18.90 -11.14 -7.92
C SER A 51 -19.54 -10.81 -6.56
N ASP A 52 -20.12 -11.78 -5.87
CA ASP A 52 -20.70 -11.60 -4.54
C ASP A 52 -19.65 -11.13 -3.52
N LEU A 53 -18.44 -11.65 -3.60
CA LEU A 53 -17.33 -11.22 -2.74
C LEU A 53 -16.94 -9.78 -3.06
N ILE A 54 -16.86 -9.41 -4.34
CA ILE A 54 -16.55 -8.05 -4.78
C ILE A 54 -17.59 -7.07 -4.26
N PHE A 55 -18.89 -7.37 -4.42
CA PHE A 55 -19.97 -6.53 -3.92
C PHE A 55 -19.95 -6.41 -2.39
N ALA A 56 -19.75 -7.52 -1.68
CA ALA A 56 -19.68 -7.51 -0.22
C ALA A 56 -18.48 -6.70 0.30
N CYS A 57 -17.35 -6.75 -0.37
CA CYS A 57 -16.18 -5.92 -0.08
C CYS A 57 -16.46 -4.43 -0.35
N SER A 58 -17.07 -4.12 -1.49
CA SER A 58 -17.39 -2.75 -1.89
C SER A 58 -18.33 -2.08 -0.87
N VAL A 59 -19.39 -2.75 -0.48
CA VAL A 59 -20.34 -2.23 0.53
C VAL A 59 -19.67 -1.95 1.88
N ARG A 60 -18.62 -2.71 2.24
CA ARG A 60 -17.90 -2.56 3.51
C ARG A 60 -16.67 -1.66 3.43
N GLY A 61 -16.39 -1.07 2.27
CA GLY A 61 -15.18 -0.28 2.06
C GLY A 61 -13.89 -1.09 2.11
N ILE A 62 -13.95 -2.42 1.88
CA ILE A 62 -12.78 -3.28 1.79
C ILE A 62 -12.20 -3.15 0.39
N LYS A 63 -11.00 -2.61 0.27
CA LYS A 63 -10.33 -2.45 -1.03
C LYS A 63 -9.69 -3.76 -1.47
N ILE A 64 -9.86 -4.07 -2.76
CA ILE A 64 -9.17 -5.20 -3.40
C ILE A 64 -8.13 -4.61 -4.34
N PHE A 65 -6.88 -4.95 -4.12
CA PHE A 65 -5.74 -4.56 -4.95
C PHE A 65 -5.29 -5.75 -5.77
N TYR A 66 -5.07 -5.50 -7.06
CA TYR A 66 -4.46 -6.44 -7.99
C TYR A 66 -3.08 -5.93 -8.33
N GLN A 67 -2.06 -6.70 -7.99
CA GLN A 67 -0.67 -6.29 -8.18
C GLN A 67 0.10 -7.41 -8.87
N ASN A 68 0.81 -7.06 -9.93
CA ASN A 68 1.81 -7.89 -10.59
C ASN A 68 3.05 -7.04 -10.83
N PHE A 69 4.18 -7.63 -11.26
CA PHE A 69 5.46 -6.96 -11.45
C PHE A 69 5.36 -5.63 -12.22
N ASN A 70 4.45 -5.54 -13.21
CA ASN A 70 4.32 -4.36 -14.08
C ASN A 70 2.96 -3.69 -14.02
N THR A 71 2.01 -4.20 -13.23
CA THR A 71 0.64 -3.67 -13.19
C THR A 71 0.14 -3.52 -11.76
N PHE A 72 -0.56 -2.44 -11.55
CA PHE A 72 -1.28 -2.18 -10.31
C PHE A 72 -2.70 -1.71 -10.66
N SER A 73 -3.69 -2.35 -10.09
CA SER A 73 -5.10 -1.95 -10.19
C SER A 73 -5.80 -2.10 -8.85
N ALA A 74 -6.89 -1.39 -8.64
CA ALA A 74 -7.66 -1.47 -7.41
C ALA A 74 -9.15 -1.33 -7.69
N THR A 75 -9.98 -1.94 -6.84
CA THR A 75 -11.41 -1.68 -6.85
C THR A 75 -11.71 -0.39 -6.10
N HIS A 76 -12.58 0.43 -6.67
CA HIS A 76 -13.10 1.62 -6.01
C HIS A 76 -14.35 1.28 -5.21
N THR A 77 -14.48 1.87 -4.02
CA THR A 77 -15.66 1.76 -3.19
C THR A 77 -16.36 3.11 -3.12
N LEU A 78 -17.70 3.10 -3.10
CA LEU A 78 -18.52 4.32 -3.05
C LEU A 78 -18.34 5.16 -1.76
N TYR A 79 -17.74 4.59 -0.72
CA TYR A 79 -17.68 5.21 0.60
C TYR A 79 -16.43 6.07 0.86
N GLU A 80 -15.60 6.37 -0.14
CA GLU A 80 -14.29 7.04 0.08
C GLU A 80 -14.28 8.55 -0.15
N HIS A 81 -15.39 9.23 -0.20
CA HIS A 81 -15.41 10.68 -0.42
C HIS A 81 -15.06 11.53 0.82
N LYS A 82 -14.60 10.92 1.92
CA LYS A 82 -14.14 11.68 3.10
C LYS A 82 -12.91 12.57 2.85
N GLY A 83 -12.23 12.37 1.74
CA GLY A 83 -11.01 13.09 1.36
C GLY A 83 -11.18 14.21 0.32
N VAL A 84 -12.40 14.54 -0.13
CA VAL A 84 -12.60 15.53 -1.21
C VAL A 84 -11.98 16.88 -0.86
N ASN A 85 -12.12 17.34 0.38
CA ASN A 85 -11.52 18.60 0.82
C ASN A 85 -9.98 18.54 0.83
N VAL A 86 -9.40 17.39 1.23
CA VAL A 86 -7.96 17.18 1.19
C VAL A 86 -7.47 17.19 -0.25
N LEU A 87 -8.16 16.47 -1.14
CA LEU A 87 -7.83 16.43 -2.57
C LEU A 87 -7.91 17.82 -3.21
N LYS A 88 -8.97 18.58 -2.91
CA LYS A 88 -9.12 19.98 -3.35
C LYS A 88 -7.97 20.86 -2.87
N GLN A 89 -7.55 20.71 -1.61
CA GLN A 89 -6.42 21.43 -1.06
C GLN A 89 -5.08 21.00 -1.70
N GLN A 90 -4.91 19.71 -2.00
CA GLN A 90 -3.74 19.21 -2.71
C GLN A 90 -3.64 19.81 -4.12
N PHE A 91 -4.74 19.87 -4.87
CA PHE A 91 -4.76 20.54 -6.18
C PHE A 91 -4.43 22.02 -6.09
N SER A 92 -5.04 22.73 -5.15
CA SER A 92 -4.77 24.16 -4.95
C SER A 92 -3.36 24.45 -4.46
N SER A 93 -2.67 23.48 -3.85
CA SER A 93 -1.29 23.67 -3.38
C SER A 93 -0.26 23.73 -4.50
N LYS A 94 -0.61 23.30 -5.72
CA LYS A 94 0.28 23.42 -6.90
C LYS A 94 0.56 24.87 -7.26
N ASP A 95 -0.44 25.73 -7.09
CA ASP A 95 -0.41 27.11 -7.56
C ASP A 95 -0.02 28.11 -6.45
N ASN A 96 0.39 27.61 -5.26
CA ASN A 96 0.76 28.44 -4.14
C ASN A 96 2.05 27.97 -3.44
N ALA A 97 2.59 28.83 -2.55
CA ALA A 97 3.83 28.54 -1.82
C ALA A 97 3.79 27.29 -0.94
N LYS A 98 2.61 26.73 -0.62
CA LYS A 98 2.48 25.51 0.21
C LYS A 98 3.08 24.29 -0.47
N GLY A 99 2.94 24.19 -1.81
CA GLY A 99 3.57 23.10 -2.58
C GLY A 99 5.09 23.11 -2.44
N LEU A 100 5.71 24.28 -2.51
CA LEU A 100 7.16 24.43 -2.34
C LEU A 100 7.62 24.08 -0.91
N ILE A 101 6.86 24.52 0.10
CA ILE A 101 7.15 24.20 1.51
C ILE A 101 7.11 22.67 1.71
N LEU A 102 6.05 22.02 1.23
CA LEU A 102 5.92 20.55 1.32
C LEU A 102 7.05 19.83 0.60
N ALA A 103 7.42 20.28 -0.59
CA ALA A 103 8.53 19.70 -1.36
C ALA A 103 9.87 19.83 -0.58
N LYS A 104 10.14 20.99 0.02
CA LYS A 104 11.34 21.18 0.87
C LYS A 104 11.35 20.21 2.05
N GLU A 105 10.25 20.07 2.78
CA GLU A 105 10.16 19.15 3.92
C GLU A 105 10.37 17.69 3.52
N LEU A 106 9.82 17.27 2.39
CA LEU A 106 10.05 15.92 1.85
C LEU A 106 11.51 15.67 1.50
N ILE A 107 12.18 16.63 0.86
CA ILE A 107 13.61 16.54 0.52
C ILE A 107 14.46 16.51 1.79
N ILE A 108 14.18 17.37 2.76
CA ILE A 108 14.88 17.39 4.06
C ILE A 108 14.72 16.03 4.76
N GLY A 109 13.50 15.48 4.79
CA GLY A 109 13.23 14.16 5.36
C GLY A 109 14.02 13.05 4.67
N LYS A 110 14.09 13.08 3.33
CA LYS A 110 14.86 12.13 2.55
C LYS A 110 16.36 12.21 2.85
N ILE A 111 16.92 13.42 2.92
CA ILE A 111 18.35 13.64 3.24
C ILE A 111 18.67 13.12 4.64
N LYS A 112 17.80 13.44 5.65
CA LYS A 112 17.95 12.94 7.02
C LYS A 112 17.96 11.40 7.07
N ASN A 113 17.07 10.74 6.36
CA ASN A 113 17.01 9.29 6.30
C ASN A 113 18.25 8.69 5.62
N GLN A 114 18.71 9.27 4.52
CA GLN A 114 19.94 8.84 3.84
C GLN A 114 21.17 9.01 4.75
N ARG A 115 21.25 10.14 5.46
CA ARG A 115 22.31 10.37 6.45
C ARG A 115 22.30 9.29 7.55
N SER A 116 21.14 8.99 8.10
CA SER A 116 20.98 7.94 9.13
C SER A 116 21.40 6.57 8.61
N THR A 117 21.07 6.25 7.37
CA THR A 117 21.47 4.99 6.70
C THR A 117 22.99 4.92 6.55
N ILE A 118 23.63 6.00 6.08
CA ILE A 118 25.11 6.06 5.96
C ILE A 118 25.76 5.88 7.32
N LEU A 119 25.28 6.55 8.35
CA LEU A 119 25.80 6.43 9.72
C LEU A 119 25.67 5.01 10.24
N TYR A 120 24.53 4.36 10.03
CA TYR A 120 24.28 2.99 10.48
C TYR A 120 25.24 1.99 9.81
N PHE A 121 25.30 1.98 8.46
CA PHE A 121 26.13 1.00 7.73
C PHE A 121 27.64 1.28 7.78
N SER A 122 28.02 2.50 8.12
CA SER A 122 29.44 2.90 8.21
C SER A 122 29.95 3.03 9.66
N ARG A 123 29.17 2.54 10.63
CA ARG A 123 29.48 2.69 12.07
C ARG A 123 30.90 2.24 12.44
N ASN A 124 31.38 1.15 11.82
CA ASN A 124 32.70 0.56 12.09
C ASN A 124 33.73 0.85 10.99
N LYS A 125 33.43 1.76 10.04
CA LYS A 125 34.33 2.08 8.91
C LYS A 125 34.73 3.55 8.97
N ASN A 126 36.02 3.80 9.15
CA ASN A 126 36.57 5.16 9.05
C ASN A 126 37.01 5.40 7.61
N ASN A 127 36.14 6.02 6.79
CA ASN A 127 36.38 6.26 5.36
C ASN A 127 36.25 7.76 5.05
N LYS A 128 37.22 8.34 4.35
CA LYS A 128 37.19 9.76 3.90
C LYS A 128 35.93 10.09 3.10
N GLN A 129 35.45 9.18 2.24
CA GLN A 129 34.23 9.35 1.45
C GLN A 129 32.98 9.49 2.31
N LYS A 130 32.90 8.76 3.44
CA LYS A 130 31.82 8.89 4.43
C LYS A 130 31.77 10.30 5.00
N ASN A 131 32.92 10.83 5.45
CA ASN A 131 32.97 12.13 6.07
C ASN A 131 32.60 13.25 5.09
N THR A 132 33.05 13.16 3.84
CA THR A 132 32.68 14.09 2.77
C THR A 132 31.17 14.04 2.49
N ALA A 133 30.55 12.86 2.39
CA ALA A 133 29.12 12.71 2.17
C ALA A 133 28.29 13.28 3.36
N LEU A 134 28.71 13.04 4.60
CA LEU A 134 28.02 13.55 5.79
C LEU A 134 28.08 15.07 5.88
N ILE A 135 29.19 15.69 5.53
CA ILE A 135 29.36 17.16 5.49
C ILE A 135 28.45 17.76 4.42
N ALA A 136 28.38 17.15 3.22
CA ALA A 136 27.51 17.61 2.15
C ALA A 136 26.00 17.57 2.51
N MET A 137 25.59 16.66 3.38
CA MET A 137 24.19 16.52 3.85
C MET A 137 23.85 17.41 5.05
N GLN A 138 24.77 18.22 5.55
CA GLN A 138 24.54 19.18 6.65
C GLN A 138 24.30 20.60 6.14
N LYS A 139 24.65 20.88 4.90
CA LYS A 139 24.39 22.17 4.22
C LYS A 139 23.00 22.20 3.59
#